data_4918bd03f6324b7bfbeb6ea1379bc811
#
_entry.id   4918bd03f6324b7bfbeb6ea1379bc811
#
_cell.length_a   1.000
_cell.length_b   1.000
_cell.length_c   1.000
_cell.angle_alpha   90.00
_cell.angle_beta   90.00
_cell.angle_gamma   90.00
#
_symmetry.space_group_name_H-M   'P 1'
#
loop_
_entity.id
_entity.type
_entity.pdbx_description
1 polymer ?
#
loop_
_entity_poly.entity_id
_entity_poly.type
_entity_poly.pdbx_seq_one_letter_code
_entity_poly.pdbx_strand_id
1 'polypeptide(L)'
;MLRIVMDGAGDILPEWSAEYGIDVIPVNILFGEKSYLQGVEIDNEGFYKMVDEYRKVPKTSQPSPHQFVEFYRKIAQKGDTILSIHITAKLSGTYASAIAAAQEVKDEFNVIPIDSALGSLGIGLLCREARKLERAGKSIDEIVRYIENVKYRARTTLTLDTLEYARMSGRVKTLQAALASALNIKPIAVLRDGDLNMTERVRTRKAALSRVIEIPKEEFKDAPVVLAALHARDPKSGEALLEEAKKHFNYKEAMMSDLAIAVAANLGPGTVGLIVYPLE
;
A
#
# COMPACT_ATOMS: atom_id res chain seq x y z
N MET A 1 -19.53 -17.51 4.47
CA MET A 1 -19.42 -16.03 4.61
C MET A 1 -18.24 -15.53 3.80
N LEU A 2 -18.23 -14.27 3.31
CA LEU A 2 -17.04 -13.70 2.68
C LEU A 2 -16.18 -12.98 3.73
N ARG A 3 -14.93 -13.44 3.89
CA ARG A 3 -13.89 -12.74 4.65
C ARG A 3 -13.02 -11.97 3.68
N ILE A 4 -12.66 -10.73 4.01
CA ILE A 4 -11.74 -9.92 3.22
C ILE A 4 -10.47 -9.69 4.04
N VAL A 5 -9.35 -10.08 3.48
CA VAL A 5 -8.03 -10.06 4.12
C VAL A 5 -7.10 -9.18 3.30
N MET A 6 -6.28 -8.38 3.97
CA MET A 6 -5.11 -7.73 3.38
C MET A 6 -3.87 -7.97 4.25
N ASP A 7 -2.68 -7.69 3.74
CA ASP A 7 -1.46 -7.69 4.56
C ASP A 7 -1.11 -6.30 5.08
N GLY A 8 -0.21 -6.25 6.06
CA GLY A 8 0.20 -5.01 6.73
C GLY A 8 0.99 -4.02 5.86
N ALA A 9 1.22 -4.31 4.57
CA ALA A 9 1.68 -3.29 3.61
C ALA A 9 0.52 -2.50 2.99
N GLY A 10 -0.73 -2.88 3.30
CA GLY A 10 -1.93 -2.09 3.04
C GLY A 10 -2.26 -1.18 4.21
N ASP A 11 -2.81 -0.01 3.92
CA ASP A 11 -3.39 0.88 4.92
C ASP A 11 -4.91 0.77 4.90
N ILE A 12 -5.48 1.02 6.06
CA ILE A 12 -6.91 1.10 6.24
C ILE A 12 -7.20 2.29 7.17
N LEU A 13 -8.19 3.09 6.82
CA LEU A 13 -8.62 4.15 7.72
C LEU A 13 -9.24 3.54 8.98
N PRO A 14 -9.06 4.12 10.17
CA PRO A 14 -9.52 3.55 11.43
C PRO A 14 -10.99 3.14 11.41
N GLU A 15 -11.85 3.96 10.81
CA GLU A 15 -13.28 3.71 10.69
C GLU A 15 -13.60 2.53 9.74
N TRP A 16 -12.76 2.26 8.75
CA TRP A 16 -13.02 1.21 7.75
C TRP A 16 -12.84 -0.20 8.29
N SER A 17 -11.93 -0.39 9.26
CA SER A 17 -11.70 -1.72 9.84
C SER A 17 -12.98 -2.31 10.41
N ALA A 18 -13.68 -1.54 11.24
CA ALA A 18 -14.94 -1.95 11.83
C ALA A 18 -16.10 -1.94 10.80
N GLU A 19 -16.17 -0.89 9.96
CA GLU A 19 -17.25 -0.70 9.00
C GLU A 19 -17.26 -1.79 7.92
N TYR A 20 -16.11 -2.11 7.34
CA TYR A 20 -16.01 -3.04 6.22
C TYR A 20 -15.57 -4.45 6.63
N GLY A 21 -15.23 -4.68 7.90
CA GLY A 21 -14.81 -5.99 8.41
C GLY A 21 -13.64 -6.56 7.62
N ILE A 22 -12.56 -5.78 7.52
CA ILE A 22 -11.33 -6.16 6.83
C ILE A 22 -10.34 -6.69 7.86
N ASP A 23 -9.86 -7.91 7.66
CA ASP A 23 -8.86 -8.54 8.52
C ASP A 23 -7.45 -8.25 7.97
N VAL A 24 -6.50 -7.91 8.84
CA VAL A 24 -5.12 -7.57 8.45
C VAL A 24 -4.14 -8.60 8.99
N ILE A 25 -3.42 -9.32 8.10
CA ILE A 25 -2.32 -10.17 8.52
C ILE A 25 -1.06 -9.30 8.73
N PRO A 26 -0.45 -9.32 9.94
CA PRO A 26 0.73 -8.52 10.24
C PRO A 26 1.94 -8.83 9.37
N VAL A 27 2.72 -7.80 9.03
CA VAL A 27 4.06 -7.91 8.45
C VAL A 27 5.09 -7.79 9.57
N ASN A 28 6.23 -8.47 9.45
CA ASN A 28 7.31 -8.36 10.43
C ASN A 28 8.19 -7.14 10.12
N ILE A 29 8.44 -6.33 11.15
CA ILE A 29 9.35 -5.18 11.12
C ILE A 29 10.60 -5.53 11.92
N LEU A 30 11.76 -5.45 11.30
CA LEU A 30 13.03 -5.86 11.89
C LEU A 30 13.92 -4.67 12.20
N PHE A 31 14.34 -4.56 13.46
CA PHE A 31 15.37 -3.65 13.94
C PHE A 31 16.57 -4.46 14.45
N GLY A 32 17.60 -4.60 13.60
CA GLY A 32 18.72 -5.49 13.88
C GLY A 32 18.26 -6.95 13.93
N GLU A 33 18.44 -7.62 15.07
CA GLU A 33 18.03 -9.02 15.31
C GLU A 33 16.61 -9.15 15.86
N LYS A 34 15.98 -8.04 16.28
CA LYS A 34 14.63 -8.04 16.84
C LYS A 34 13.59 -7.91 15.74
N SER A 35 12.53 -8.69 15.85
CA SER A 35 11.36 -8.66 14.95
C SER A 35 10.11 -8.29 15.72
N TYR A 36 9.27 -7.44 15.15
CA TYR A 36 8.03 -6.95 15.72
C TYR A 36 6.89 -7.12 14.73
N LEU A 37 5.75 -7.61 15.17
CA LEU A 37 4.54 -7.71 14.36
C LEU A 37 3.86 -6.34 14.25
N GLN A 38 3.77 -5.83 13.04
CA GLN A 38 3.09 -4.55 12.74
C GLN A 38 1.63 -4.57 13.17
N GLY A 39 1.20 -3.52 13.88
CA GLY A 39 -0.17 -3.37 14.36
C GLY A 39 -0.53 -4.24 15.57
N VAL A 40 0.41 -5.09 16.05
CA VAL A 40 0.25 -5.94 17.24
C VAL A 40 1.28 -5.56 18.31
N GLU A 41 2.56 -5.55 17.94
CA GLU A 41 3.69 -5.28 18.85
C GLU A 41 4.30 -3.89 18.59
N ILE A 42 4.06 -3.33 17.42
CA ILE A 42 4.55 -2.00 17.02
C ILE A 42 3.50 -1.28 16.17
N ASP A 43 3.16 -0.08 16.57
CA ASP A 43 2.33 0.87 15.82
C ASP A 43 3.18 1.94 15.11
N ASN A 44 2.54 2.89 14.43
CA ASN A 44 3.24 3.97 13.72
C ASN A 44 4.12 4.82 14.64
N GLU A 45 3.64 5.17 15.82
CA GLU A 45 4.40 5.99 16.77
C GLU A 45 5.63 5.24 17.28
N GLY A 46 5.44 3.99 17.73
CA GLY A 46 6.49 3.10 18.17
C GLY A 46 7.55 2.85 17.11
N PHE A 47 7.13 2.66 15.86
CA PHE A 47 8.03 2.49 14.73
C PHE A 47 8.96 3.69 14.54
N TYR A 48 8.42 4.90 14.45
CA TYR A 48 9.25 6.08 14.25
C TYR A 48 10.12 6.42 15.47
N LYS A 49 9.65 6.13 16.70
CA LYS A 49 10.48 6.22 17.91
C LYS A 49 11.69 5.29 17.81
N MET A 50 11.48 4.05 17.38
CA MET A 50 12.57 3.09 17.19
C MET A 50 13.51 3.50 16.06
N VAL A 51 13.00 4.07 14.94
CA VAL A 51 13.83 4.63 13.87
C VAL A 51 14.77 5.72 14.42
N ASP A 52 14.26 6.62 15.27
CA ASP A 52 15.04 7.68 15.89
C ASP A 52 16.08 7.13 16.89
N GLU A 53 15.71 6.14 17.71
CA GLU A 53 16.58 5.51 18.72
C GLU A 53 17.71 4.69 18.10
N TYR A 54 17.36 3.80 17.16
CA TYR A 54 18.33 2.88 16.55
C TYR A 54 19.20 3.55 15.49
N ARG A 55 18.72 4.66 14.89
CA ARG A 55 19.38 5.35 13.76
C ARG A 55 19.82 4.39 12.63
N LYS A 56 19.02 3.35 12.42
CA LYS A 56 19.24 2.31 11.39
C LYS A 56 17.98 2.18 10.56
N VAL A 57 18.17 1.96 9.26
CA VAL A 57 17.06 1.65 8.37
C VAL A 57 16.48 0.29 8.76
N PRO A 58 15.19 0.21 9.14
CA PRO A 58 14.55 -1.06 9.46
C PRO A 58 14.42 -1.94 8.21
N LYS A 59 14.24 -3.23 8.42
CA LYS A 59 13.91 -4.18 7.34
C LYS A 59 12.51 -4.71 7.55
N THR A 60 11.96 -5.33 6.53
CA THR A 60 10.67 -6.00 6.58
C THR A 60 10.80 -7.45 6.15
N SER A 61 9.99 -8.33 6.73
CA SER A 61 9.83 -9.70 6.29
C SER A 61 8.35 -10.01 6.12
N GLN A 62 8.00 -10.57 4.97
CA GLN A 62 6.64 -11.00 4.67
C GLN A 62 6.16 -12.09 5.63
N PRO A 63 4.85 -12.25 5.85
CA PRO A 63 4.30 -13.41 6.54
C PRO A 63 4.65 -14.70 5.79
N SER A 64 5.02 -15.74 6.54
CA SER A 64 5.27 -17.08 5.97
C SER A 64 3.94 -17.74 5.56
N PRO A 65 3.97 -18.79 4.70
CA PRO A 65 2.78 -19.58 4.40
C PRO A 65 2.11 -20.14 5.67
N HIS A 66 2.88 -20.63 6.64
CA HIS A 66 2.36 -21.12 7.91
C HIS A 66 1.61 -20.01 8.71
N GLN A 67 2.15 -18.79 8.77
CA GLN A 67 1.48 -17.67 9.42
C GLN A 67 0.14 -17.33 8.73
N PHE A 68 0.07 -17.45 7.40
CA PHE A 68 -1.19 -17.30 6.67
C PHE A 68 -2.20 -18.39 7.00
N VAL A 69 -1.75 -19.66 7.06
CA VAL A 69 -2.61 -20.80 7.44
C VAL A 69 -3.24 -20.57 8.81
N GLU A 70 -2.41 -20.26 9.81
CA GLU A 70 -2.88 -19.98 11.17
C GLU A 70 -3.82 -18.75 11.22
N PHE A 71 -3.50 -17.73 10.41
CA PHE A 71 -4.33 -16.53 10.32
C PHE A 71 -5.71 -16.84 9.71
N TYR A 72 -5.77 -17.59 8.60
CA TYR A 72 -7.03 -17.99 7.97
C TYR A 72 -7.89 -18.83 8.91
N ARG A 73 -7.30 -19.81 9.62
CA ARG A 73 -8.00 -20.63 10.61
C ARG A 73 -8.54 -19.82 11.79
N LYS A 74 -7.84 -18.73 12.15
CA LYS A 74 -8.26 -17.82 13.24
C LYS A 74 -9.48 -16.98 12.87
N ILE A 75 -9.58 -16.52 11.61
CA ILE A 75 -10.60 -15.54 11.20
C ILE A 75 -11.81 -16.13 10.50
N ALA A 76 -11.74 -17.37 10.01
CA ALA A 76 -12.75 -17.99 9.17
C ALA A 76 -13.26 -19.31 9.76
N GLN A 77 -14.44 -19.72 9.31
CA GLN A 77 -15.05 -21.02 9.62
C GLN A 77 -15.01 -21.91 8.38
N LYS A 78 -15.01 -23.24 8.58
CA LYS A 78 -14.99 -24.20 7.48
C LYS A 78 -16.11 -23.90 6.47
N GLY A 79 -15.74 -23.81 5.19
CA GLY A 79 -16.63 -23.48 4.09
C GLY A 79 -16.74 -21.99 3.77
N ASP A 80 -16.08 -21.10 4.52
CA ASP A 80 -16.02 -19.68 4.20
C ASP A 80 -15.19 -19.44 2.93
N THR A 81 -15.50 -18.35 2.23
CA THR A 81 -14.66 -17.80 1.17
C THR A 81 -13.79 -16.67 1.74
N ILE A 82 -12.50 -16.71 1.45
CA ILE A 82 -11.52 -15.70 1.89
C ILE A 82 -10.95 -14.99 0.65
N LEU A 83 -11.31 -13.74 0.45
CA LEU A 83 -10.68 -12.87 -0.56
C LEU A 83 -9.46 -12.22 0.08
N SER A 84 -8.26 -12.63 -0.35
CA SER A 84 -6.99 -12.27 0.30
C SER A 84 -6.18 -11.39 -0.64
N ILE A 85 -6.21 -10.06 -0.42
CA ILE A 85 -5.66 -9.02 -1.31
C ILE A 85 -4.34 -8.50 -0.76
N HIS A 86 -3.27 -8.66 -1.52
CA HIS A 86 -1.91 -8.42 -1.04
C HIS A 86 -1.15 -7.37 -1.85
N ILE A 87 -0.13 -6.80 -1.20
CA ILE A 87 0.84 -5.93 -1.87
C ILE A 87 1.35 -6.59 -3.16
N THR A 88 1.61 -5.77 -4.17
CA THR A 88 2.12 -6.23 -5.45
C THR A 88 3.24 -7.28 -5.31
N ALA A 89 3.09 -8.38 -6.04
CA ALA A 89 4.07 -9.48 -6.08
C ALA A 89 5.46 -9.04 -6.57
N LYS A 90 5.54 -7.90 -7.27
CA LYS A 90 6.82 -7.34 -7.74
C LYS A 90 7.65 -6.67 -6.65
N LEU A 91 7.03 -6.32 -5.52
CA LEU A 91 7.70 -5.68 -4.36
C LEU A 91 7.87 -6.60 -3.16
N SER A 92 7.03 -7.67 -3.06
CA SER A 92 7.03 -8.59 -1.91
C SER A 92 6.64 -10.01 -2.31
N GLY A 93 7.18 -11.00 -1.61
CA GLY A 93 6.74 -12.39 -1.73
C GLY A 93 5.46 -12.71 -0.94
N THR A 94 4.79 -11.73 -0.34
CA THR A 94 3.57 -11.92 0.47
C THR A 94 2.48 -12.65 -0.31
N TYR A 95 2.24 -12.25 -1.55
CA TYR A 95 1.26 -12.90 -2.43
C TYR A 95 1.61 -14.38 -2.67
N ALA A 96 2.89 -14.71 -2.90
CA ALA A 96 3.32 -16.11 -3.07
C ALA A 96 3.12 -16.92 -1.78
N SER A 97 3.35 -16.33 -0.60
CA SER A 97 3.04 -16.98 0.68
C SER A 97 1.54 -17.26 0.85
N ALA A 98 0.69 -16.32 0.45
CA ALA A 98 -0.77 -16.49 0.48
C ALA A 98 -1.25 -17.61 -0.47
N ILE A 99 -0.67 -17.71 -1.67
CA ILE A 99 -0.95 -18.82 -2.61
C ILE A 99 -0.59 -20.17 -1.99
N ALA A 100 0.59 -20.29 -1.39
CA ALA A 100 1.02 -21.54 -0.76
C ALA A 100 0.09 -21.94 0.40
N ALA A 101 -0.29 -20.98 1.24
CA ALA A 101 -1.25 -21.19 2.32
C ALA A 101 -2.64 -21.60 1.80
N ALA A 102 -3.13 -20.95 0.72
CA ALA A 102 -4.41 -21.28 0.11
C ALA A 102 -4.47 -22.76 -0.35
N GLN A 103 -3.37 -23.28 -0.90
CA GLN A 103 -3.27 -24.70 -1.28
C GLN A 103 -3.31 -25.63 -0.07
N GLU A 104 -2.68 -25.25 1.04
CA GLU A 104 -2.68 -26.05 2.27
C GLU A 104 -4.07 -26.15 2.90
N VAL A 105 -4.85 -25.05 2.88
CA VAL A 105 -6.17 -24.99 3.53
C VAL A 105 -7.34 -25.23 2.58
N LYS A 106 -7.10 -25.71 1.36
CA LYS A 106 -8.14 -25.84 0.30
C LYS A 106 -9.34 -26.72 0.69
N ASP A 107 -9.15 -27.69 1.61
CA ASP A 107 -10.21 -28.57 2.11
C ASP A 107 -10.99 -27.93 3.29
N GLU A 108 -10.52 -26.80 3.77
CA GLU A 108 -11.14 -26.03 4.87
C GLU A 108 -11.86 -24.78 4.35
N PHE A 109 -11.21 -24.03 3.45
CA PHE A 109 -11.68 -22.72 2.97
C PHE A 109 -11.52 -22.59 1.46
N ASN A 110 -12.39 -21.75 0.85
CA ASN A 110 -12.19 -21.25 -0.51
C ASN A 110 -11.36 -19.95 -0.45
N VAL A 111 -10.03 -20.04 -0.48
CA VAL A 111 -9.16 -18.86 -0.46
C VAL A 111 -8.86 -18.40 -1.88
N ILE A 112 -9.06 -17.11 -2.13
CA ILE A 112 -8.79 -16.43 -3.42
C ILE A 112 -7.72 -15.38 -3.18
N PRO A 113 -6.42 -15.72 -3.35
CA PRO A 113 -5.34 -14.75 -3.25
C PRO A 113 -5.34 -13.82 -4.46
N ILE A 114 -5.19 -12.51 -4.22
CA ILE A 114 -5.12 -11.46 -5.25
C ILE A 114 -3.80 -10.69 -5.11
N ASP A 115 -3.05 -10.60 -6.19
CA ASP A 115 -2.02 -9.58 -6.35
C ASP A 115 -2.68 -8.24 -6.67
N SER A 116 -2.63 -7.29 -5.75
CA SER A 116 -3.28 -5.99 -5.92
C SER A 116 -2.62 -5.12 -7.00
N ALA A 117 -1.40 -5.41 -7.40
CA ALA A 117 -0.53 -4.50 -8.16
C ALA A 117 -0.33 -3.13 -7.50
N LEU A 118 -0.75 -2.96 -6.26
CA LEU A 118 -0.74 -1.72 -5.47
C LEU A 118 0.00 -1.93 -4.15
N GLY A 119 0.01 -0.89 -3.31
CA GLY A 119 0.49 -0.88 -1.93
C GLY A 119 -0.24 0.18 -1.12
N SER A 120 0.00 0.20 0.20
CA SER A 120 -0.54 1.19 1.11
C SER A 120 -2.08 1.29 0.99
N LEU A 121 -2.66 2.48 1.09
CA LEU A 121 -4.12 2.68 1.02
C LEU A 121 -4.74 2.20 -0.31
N GLY A 122 -3.94 1.98 -1.37
CA GLY A 122 -4.44 1.38 -2.60
C GLY A 122 -5.02 -0.02 -2.39
N ILE A 123 -4.42 -0.82 -1.50
CA ILE A 123 -4.95 -2.13 -1.10
C ILE A 123 -6.24 -1.96 -0.29
N GLY A 124 -6.24 -1.03 0.67
CA GLY A 124 -7.43 -0.73 1.48
C GLY A 124 -8.63 -0.29 0.64
N LEU A 125 -8.39 0.52 -0.42
CA LEU A 125 -9.44 0.90 -1.38
C LEU A 125 -10.02 -0.32 -2.09
N LEU A 126 -9.19 -1.25 -2.56
CA LEU A 126 -9.68 -2.50 -3.17
C LEU A 126 -10.50 -3.34 -2.20
N CYS A 127 -10.06 -3.47 -0.94
CA CYS A 127 -10.78 -4.20 0.10
C CYS A 127 -12.14 -3.54 0.40
N ARG A 128 -12.16 -2.21 0.51
CA ARG A 128 -13.39 -1.42 0.70
C ARG A 128 -14.39 -1.63 -0.44
N GLU A 129 -13.93 -1.50 -1.67
CA GLU A 129 -14.80 -1.68 -2.84
C GLU A 129 -15.29 -3.13 -2.97
N ALA A 130 -14.45 -4.13 -2.67
CA ALA A 130 -14.87 -5.52 -2.61
C ALA A 130 -16.03 -5.74 -1.62
N ARG A 131 -15.95 -5.14 -0.42
CA ARG A 131 -17.03 -5.21 0.58
C ARG A 131 -18.29 -4.46 0.14
N LYS A 132 -18.15 -3.30 -0.50
CA LYS A 132 -19.31 -2.57 -1.05
C LYS A 132 -20.03 -3.38 -2.12
N LEU A 133 -19.29 -4.03 -3.01
CA LEU A 133 -19.84 -4.88 -4.07
C LEU A 133 -20.56 -6.12 -3.47
N GLU A 134 -19.96 -6.76 -2.48
CA GLU A 134 -20.61 -7.87 -1.75
C GLU A 134 -21.92 -7.44 -1.12
N ARG A 135 -21.95 -6.30 -0.43
CA ARG A 135 -23.18 -5.74 0.18
C ARG A 135 -24.23 -5.35 -0.86
N ALA A 136 -23.79 -5.03 -2.08
CA ALA A 136 -24.67 -4.79 -3.23
C ALA A 136 -25.16 -6.10 -3.89
N GLY A 137 -24.85 -7.27 -3.32
CA GLY A 137 -25.28 -8.58 -3.81
C GLY A 137 -24.50 -9.12 -5.00
N LYS A 138 -23.31 -8.57 -5.29
CA LYS A 138 -22.44 -9.07 -6.35
C LYS A 138 -21.82 -10.41 -5.97
N SER A 139 -21.71 -11.30 -6.96
CA SER A 139 -21.01 -12.58 -6.81
C SER A 139 -19.51 -12.38 -6.60
N ILE A 140 -18.85 -13.39 -6.03
CA ILE A 140 -17.39 -13.35 -5.85
C ILE A 140 -16.65 -13.18 -7.18
N ASP A 141 -17.12 -13.79 -8.26
CA ASP A 141 -16.53 -13.66 -9.61
C ASP A 141 -16.67 -12.24 -10.16
N GLU A 142 -17.78 -11.54 -9.86
CA GLU A 142 -17.95 -10.14 -10.25
C GLU A 142 -17.01 -9.24 -9.45
N ILE A 143 -16.83 -9.50 -8.15
CA ILE A 143 -15.91 -8.77 -7.27
C ILE A 143 -14.47 -8.95 -7.75
N VAL A 144 -14.05 -10.18 -8.02
CA VAL A 144 -12.69 -10.48 -8.52
C VAL A 144 -12.46 -9.79 -9.87
N ARG A 145 -13.42 -9.86 -10.81
CA ARG A 145 -13.31 -9.18 -12.11
C ARG A 145 -13.19 -7.66 -11.96
N TYR A 146 -13.93 -7.06 -11.04
CA TYR A 146 -13.80 -5.64 -10.74
C TYR A 146 -12.39 -5.29 -10.26
N ILE A 147 -11.86 -6.03 -9.27
CA ILE A 147 -10.51 -5.82 -8.74
C ILE A 147 -9.45 -5.97 -9.84
N GLU A 148 -9.54 -7.04 -10.65
CA GLU A 148 -8.62 -7.30 -11.75
C GLU A 148 -8.61 -6.18 -12.81
N ASN A 149 -9.74 -5.53 -13.03
CA ASN A 149 -9.84 -4.38 -13.94
C ASN A 149 -9.24 -3.11 -13.33
N VAL A 150 -9.62 -2.78 -12.08
CA VAL A 150 -9.30 -1.48 -11.49
C VAL A 150 -7.86 -1.38 -10.98
N LYS A 151 -7.25 -2.49 -10.53
CA LYS A 151 -5.90 -2.49 -9.93
C LYS A 151 -4.82 -1.94 -10.86
N TYR A 152 -4.94 -2.13 -12.17
CA TYR A 152 -3.99 -1.60 -13.15
C TYR A 152 -4.32 -0.17 -13.61
N ARG A 153 -5.47 0.35 -13.25
CA ARG A 153 -5.91 1.71 -13.58
C ARG A 153 -5.61 2.70 -12.46
N ALA A 154 -5.50 2.24 -11.21
CA ALA A 154 -5.08 3.09 -10.10
C ALA A 154 -3.60 3.49 -10.24
N ARG A 155 -3.25 4.71 -9.82
CA ARG A 155 -1.88 5.24 -9.86
C ARG A 155 -1.46 5.74 -8.50
N THR A 156 -0.25 5.36 -8.10
CA THR A 156 0.39 5.95 -6.92
C THR A 156 1.64 6.70 -7.36
N THR A 157 1.70 7.98 -7.09
CA THR A 157 2.87 8.83 -7.35
C THR A 157 3.41 9.33 -6.03
N LEU A 158 4.71 9.18 -5.81
CA LEU A 158 5.38 9.48 -4.54
C LEU A 158 6.59 10.39 -4.76
N THR A 159 6.90 11.21 -3.77
CA THR A 159 8.23 11.82 -3.63
C THR A 159 8.85 11.41 -2.31
N LEU A 160 10.13 11.07 -2.33
CA LEU A 160 10.89 10.66 -1.16
C LEU A 160 11.73 11.83 -0.66
N ASP A 161 11.91 11.93 0.65
CA ASP A 161 12.80 12.94 1.23
C ASP A 161 14.25 12.49 1.23
N THR A 162 14.48 11.19 1.44
CA THR A 162 15.79 10.54 1.41
C THR A 162 15.79 9.33 0.49
N LEU A 163 16.93 9.07 -0.17
CA LEU A 163 17.14 7.89 -1.00
C LEU A 163 17.68 6.68 -0.21
N GLU A 164 18.07 6.89 1.04
CA GLU A 164 18.75 5.86 1.85
C GLU A 164 17.90 4.61 2.02
N TYR A 165 16.65 4.77 2.46
CA TYR A 165 15.72 3.67 2.67
C TYR A 165 15.44 2.92 1.37
N ALA A 166 15.13 3.63 0.30
CA ALA A 166 14.86 3.06 -1.01
C ALA A 166 16.08 2.29 -1.56
N ARG A 167 17.29 2.81 -1.34
CA ARG A 167 18.56 2.14 -1.71
C ARG A 167 18.76 0.85 -0.94
N MET A 168 18.57 0.88 0.38
CA MET A 168 18.79 -0.29 1.24
C MET A 168 17.72 -1.36 1.05
N SER A 169 16.51 -0.96 0.75
CA SER A 169 15.40 -1.88 0.51
C SER A 169 15.47 -2.58 -0.85
N GLY A 170 16.01 -1.92 -1.86
CA GLY A 170 16.08 -2.42 -3.24
C GLY A 170 14.72 -2.53 -3.96
N ARG A 171 13.63 -1.94 -3.41
CA ARG A 171 12.27 -2.03 -3.98
C ARG A 171 11.98 -0.97 -5.03
N VAL A 172 12.73 0.14 -5.06
CA VAL A 172 12.56 1.18 -6.08
C VAL A 172 13.50 0.88 -7.25
N LYS A 173 12.91 0.46 -8.37
CA LYS A 173 13.66 0.22 -9.61
C LYS A 173 14.22 1.54 -10.15
N THR A 174 15.25 1.47 -10.99
CA THR A 174 15.93 2.62 -11.61
C THR A 174 16.63 3.57 -10.64
N LEU A 175 16.66 3.25 -9.35
CA LEU A 175 17.29 4.07 -8.31
C LEU A 175 18.82 4.20 -8.50
N GLN A 176 19.49 3.17 -9.03
CA GLN A 176 20.94 3.16 -9.22
C GLN A 176 21.44 4.31 -10.10
N ALA A 177 20.69 4.65 -11.13
CA ALA A 177 21.01 5.80 -11.99
C ALA A 177 20.86 7.16 -11.26
N ALA A 178 20.06 7.20 -10.18
CA ALA A 178 19.89 8.40 -9.37
C ALA A 178 21.03 8.63 -8.38
N LEU A 179 21.59 7.55 -7.86
CA LEU A 179 22.66 7.60 -6.85
C LEU A 179 23.96 8.20 -7.42
N ALA A 180 24.17 8.11 -8.72
CA ALA A 180 25.36 8.64 -9.38
C ALA A 180 25.40 10.17 -9.50
N SER A 181 24.33 10.87 -9.22
CA SER A 181 24.18 12.26 -9.64
C SER A 181 23.74 13.26 -8.60
N ALA A 182 23.76 13.03 -7.26
CA ALA A 182 23.51 14.23 -6.51
C ALA A 182 23.11 14.23 -5.03
N LEU A 183 23.78 15.04 -4.34
CA LEU A 183 23.29 15.86 -3.20
C LEU A 183 22.14 16.77 -3.67
N ASN A 184 21.01 16.77 -2.91
CA ASN A 184 19.87 17.70 -3.06
C ASN A 184 18.92 17.47 -4.24
N ILE A 185 18.55 16.22 -4.54
CA ILE A 185 17.43 15.92 -5.42
C ILE A 185 16.23 15.37 -4.63
N LYS A 186 15.03 15.64 -5.13
CA LYS A 186 13.77 15.02 -4.68
C LYS A 186 13.30 14.09 -5.81
N PRO A 187 13.36 12.78 -5.62
CA PRO A 187 12.95 11.82 -6.63
C PRO A 187 11.44 11.74 -6.68
N ILE A 188 10.91 11.48 -7.88
CA ILE A 188 9.51 11.11 -8.10
C ILE A 188 9.49 9.63 -8.46
N ALA A 189 8.72 8.86 -7.72
CA ALA A 189 8.49 7.44 -7.98
C ALA A 189 7.02 7.19 -8.31
N VAL A 190 6.78 6.35 -9.30
CA VAL A 190 5.44 5.97 -9.74
C VAL A 190 5.29 4.47 -9.61
N LEU A 191 4.24 4.03 -8.89
CA LEU A 191 3.79 2.65 -8.89
C LEU A 191 2.78 2.47 -10.03
N ARG A 192 3.18 1.69 -11.02
CA ARG A 192 2.38 1.35 -12.20
C ARG A 192 2.56 -0.12 -12.51
N ASP A 193 1.47 -0.83 -12.76
CA ASP A 193 1.48 -2.26 -13.11
C ASP A 193 2.26 -3.13 -12.10
N GLY A 194 2.22 -2.73 -10.83
CA GLY A 194 2.93 -3.38 -9.73
C GLY A 194 4.41 -3.01 -9.58
N ASP A 195 5.00 -2.26 -10.50
CA ASP A 195 6.39 -1.81 -10.45
C ASP A 195 6.51 -0.41 -9.86
N LEU A 196 7.37 -0.24 -8.86
CA LEU A 196 7.72 1.06 -8.32
C LEU A 196 8.99 1.58 -9.00
N ASN A 197 8.83 2.51 -9.91
CA ASN A 197 9.91 3.08 -10.70
C ASN A 197 10.15 4.53 -10.33
N MET A 198 11.43 4.93 -10.19
CA MET A 198 11.78 6.33 -10.17
C MET A 198 11.73 6.88 -11.60
N THR A 199 10.85 7.85 -11.85
CA THR A 199 10.58 8.40 -13.18
C THR A 199 11.24 9.74 -13.41
N GLU A 200 11.33 10.58 -12.38
CA GLU A 200 11.83 11.95 -12.48
C GLU A 200 12.66 12.35 -11.26
N ARG A 201 13.36 13.47 -11.41
CA ARG A 201 14.15 14.10 -10.35
C ARG A 201 13.95 15.60 -10.42
N VAL A 202 13.61 16.21 -9.29
CA VAL A 202 13.48 17.66 -9.17
C VAL A 202 14.35 18.17 -8.03
N ARG A 203 14.56 19.48 -7.96
CA ARG A 203 15.50 20.05 -6.99
C ARG A 203 14.83 20.50 -5.69
N THR A 204 13.54 20.78 -5.71
CA THR A 204 12.84 21.34 -4.54
C THR A 204 11.65 20.49 -4.13
N ARG A 205 11.33 20.50 -2.84
CA ARG A 205 10.12 19.83 -2.30
C ARG A 205 8.86 20.34 -2.98
N LYS A 206 8.75 21.66 -3.20
CA LYS A 206 7.62 22.27 -3.88
C LYS A 206 7.42 21.71 -5.29
N ALA A 207 8.48 21.67 -6.09
CA ALA A 207 8.42 21.09 -7.44
C ALA A 207 8.07 19.59 -7.40
N ALA A 208 8.56 18.86 -6.38
CA ALA A 208 8.23 17.44 -6.23
C ALA A 208 6.73 17.24 -5.96
N LEU A 209 6.14 17.99 -5.05
CA LEU A 209 4.70 17.91 -4.75
C LEU A 209 3.84 18.28 -5.97
N SER A 210 4.25 19.29 -6.77
CA SER A 210 3.56 19.61 -8.04
C SER A 210 3.60 18.40 -9.00
N ARG A 211 4.77 17.77 -9.20
CA ARG A 211 4.88 16.62 -10.09
C ARG A 211 4.07 15.41 -9.62
N VAL A 212 3.95 15.19 -8.29
CA VAL A 212 3.11 14.13 -7.73
C VAL A 212 1.64 14.28 -8.14
N ILE A 213 1.16 15.51 -8.37
CA ILE A 213 -0.19 15.81 -8.85
C ILE A 213 -0.26 15.75 -10.39
N GLU A 214 0.70 16.37 -11.08
CA GLU A 214 0.68 16.55 -12.54
C GLU A 214 0.73 15.21 -13.28
N ILE A 215 1.61 14.28 -12.85
CA ILE A 215 1.76 12.98 -13.51
C ILE A 215 0.43 12.21 -13.61
N PRO A 216 -0.30 11.94 -12.52
CA PRO A 216 -1.60 11.28 -12.64
C PRO A 216 -2.66 12.18 -13.31
N LYS A 217 -2.58 13.52 -13.21
CA LYS A 217 -3.53 14.42 -13.89
C LYS A 217 -3.46 14.28 -15.42
N GLU A 218 -2.27 14.10 -15.98
CA GLU A 218 -2.08 13.87 -17.42
C GLU A 218 -2.84 12.61 -17.89
N GLU A 219 -2.93 11.58 -17.05
CA GLU A 219 -3.60 10.31 -17.35
C GLU A 219 -5.13 10.38 -17.11
N PHE A 220 -5.53 10.86 -15.93
CA PHE A 220 -6.93 10.82 -15.51
C PHE A 220 -7.77 11.98 -16.06
N LYS A 221 -7.16 13.10 -16.41
CA LYS A 221 -7.85 14.28 -16.95
C LYS A 221 -9.06 14.67 -16.08
N ASP A 222 -10.26 14.59 -16.65
CA ASP A 222 -11.52 14.97 -15.99
C ASP A 222 -12.35 13.75 -15.54
N ALA A 223 -11.77 12.52 -15.63
CA ALA A 223 -12.43 11.32 -15.13
C ALA A 223 -12.75 11.43 -13.63
N PRO A 224 -13.88 10.87 -13.16
CA PRO A 224 -14.20 10.84 -11.74
C PRO A 224 -13.24 9.91 -11.00
N VAL A 225 -12.68 10.39 -9.88
CA VAL A 225 -11.67 9.67 -9.11
C VAL A 225 -11.88 9.77 -7.61
N VAL A 226 -11.27 8.86 -6.87
CA VAL A 226 -10.97 8.99 -5.44
C VAL A 226 -9.52 9.44 -5.32
N LEU A 227 -9.28 10.43 -4.47
CA LEU A 227 -7.95 10.92 -4.12
C LEU A 227 -7.56 10.41 -2.73
N ALA A 228 -6.37 9.87 -2.60
CA ALA A 228 -5.83 9.51 -1.30
C ALA A 228 -4.39 10.02 -1.16
N ALA A 229 -4.18 10.99 -0.27
CA ALA A 229 -2.85 11.42 0.09
C ALA A 229 -2.23 10.45 1.11
N LEU A 230 -0.94 10.20 0.95
CA LEU A 230 -0.14 9.36 1.82
C LEU A 230 1.03 10.15 2.39
N HIS A 231 1.39 9.89 3.64
CA HIS A 231 2.60 10.46 4.22
C HIS A 231 3.31 9.49 5.17
N ALA A 232 4.62 9.58 5.24
CA ALA A 232 5.45 8.93 6.24
C ALA A 232 5.97 9.99 7.20
N ARG A 233 5.31 10.17 8.36
CA ARG A 233 5.68 11.15 9.40
C ARG A 233 5.72 12.61 8.90
N ASP A 234 4.94 12.96 7.88
CA ASP A 234 4.83 14.33 7.34
C ASP A 234 3.37 14.71 7.02
N PRO A 235 2.47 14.72 8.03
CA PRO A 235 1.05 14.98 7.82
C PRO A 235 0.79 16.34 7.18
N LYS A 236 1.59 17.36 7.51
CA LYS A 236 1.44 18.71 6.94
C LYS A 236 1.62 18.73 5.42
N SER A 237 2.65 18.02 4.92
CA SER A 237 2.84 17.91 3.47
C SER A 237 1.78 17.04 2.81
N GLY A 238 1.30 15.98 3.49
CA GLY A 238 0.20 15.14 3.02
C GLY A 238 -1.10 15.95 2.86
N GLU A 239 -1.46 16.73 3.88
CA GLU A 239 -2.63 17.60 3.88
C GLU A 239 -2.56 18.67 2.78
N ALA A 240 -1.41 19.36 2.68
CA ALA A 240 -1.18 20.35 1.64
C ALA A 240 -1.27 19.75 0.22
N LEU A 241 -0.72 18.52 0.04
CA LEU A 241 -0.80 17.79 -1.23
C LEU A 241 -2.26 17.46 -1.58
N LEU A 242 -3.05 16.98 -0.60
CA LEU A 242 -4.45 16.63 -0.82
C LEU A 242 -5.29 17.86 -1.19
N GLU A 243 -5.13 18.96 -0.46
CA GLU A 243 -5.87 20.20 -0.72
C GLU A 243 -5.51 20.79 -2.09
N GLU A 244 -4.26 20.69 -2.52
CA GLU A 244 -3.87 21.11 -3.87
C GLU A 244 -4.42 20.16 -4.93
N ALA A 245 -4.33 18.83 -4.73
CA ALA A 245 -4.86 17.84 -5.67
C ALA A 245 -6.36 18.01 -5.92
N LYS A 246 -7.15 18.33 -4.89
CA LYS A 246 -8.60 18.60 -5.01
C LYS A 246 -8.94 19.69 -6.05
N LYS A 247 -8.04 20.63 -6.29
CA LYS A 247 -8.24 21.72 -7.28
C LYS A 247 -8.05 21.26 -8.72
N HIS A 248 -7.38 20.11 -8.91
CA HIS A 248 -6.98 19.63 -10.23
C HIS A 248 -7.82 18.45 -10.74
N PHE A 249 -8.48 17.71 -9.86
CA PHE A 249 -9.21 16.49 -10.24
C PHE A 249 -10.73 16.62 -10.04
N ASN A 250 -11.49 15.90 -10.87
CA ASN A 250 -12.92 15.67 -10.64
C ASN A 250 -13.08 14.57 -9.56
N TYR A 251 -12.70 14.89 -8.34
CA TYR A 251 -12.77 13.92 -7.25
C TYR A 251 -14.20 13.77 -6.68
N LYS A 252 -14.53 12.57 -6.25
CA LYS A 252 -15.79 12.24 -5.55
C LYS A 252 -15.56 11.98 -4.08
N GLU A 253 -14.41 11.44 -3.74
CA GLU A 253 -13.96 11.22 -2.36
C GLU A 253 -12.49 11.65 -2.25
N ALA A 254 -12.11 12.17 -1.10
CA ALA A 254 -10.74 12.55 -0.81
C ALA A 254 -10.39 12.21 0.64
N MET A 255 -9.24 11.58 0.86
CA MET A 255 -8.80 11.11 2.16
C MET A 255 -7.29 11.19 2.33
N MET A 256 -6.82 11.05 3.56
CA MET A 256 -5.40 10.99 3.88
C MET A 256 -5.14 9.82 4.83
N SER A 257 -4.00 9.17 4.68
CA SER A 257 -3.53 8.10 5.55
C SER A 257 -2.04 8.22 5.82
N ASP A 258 -1.61 7.75 6.98
CA ASP A 258 -0.21 7.37 7.18
C ASP A 258 0.16 6.29 6.17
N LEU A 259 1.41 6.32 5.71
CA LEU A 259 1.96 5.26 4.88
C LEU A 259 2.22 4.03 5.76
N ALA A 260 1.71 2.87 5.38
CA ALA A 260 1.90 1.61 6.11
C ALA A 260 3.37 1.45 6.55
N ILE A 261 3.59 1.08 7.80
CA ILE A 261 4.95 0.96 8.38
C ILE A 261 5.83 0.07 7.50
N ALA A 262 5.29 -1.04 7.01
CA ALA A 262 6.01 -1.96 6.13
C ALA A 262 6.45 -1.28 4.82
N VAL A 263 5.71 -0.27 4.33
CA VAL A 263 6.09 0.53 3.16
C VAL A 263 7.02 1.66 3.56
N ALA A 264 6.74 2.35 4.67
CA ALA A 264 7.59 3.42 5.21
C ALA A 264 9.01 2.94 5.54
N ALA A 265 9.16 1.70 6.03
CA ALA A 265 10.46 1.04 6.26
C ALA A 265 11.31 0.91 4.99
N ASN A 266 10.69 0.93 3.82
CA ASN A 266 11.35 0.81 2.52
C ASN A 266 11.53 2.15 1.79
N LEU A 267 10.72 3.16 2.09
CA LEU A 267 10.73 4.46 1.41
C LEU A 267 11.27 5.61 2.27
N GLY A 268 11.21 5.45 3.59
CA GLY A 268 11.72 6.39 4.59
C GLY A 268 10.75 7.47 5.00
N PRO A 269 11.04 8.11 6.17
CA PRO A 269 10.27 9.25 6.67
C PRO A 269 10.36 10.44 5.68
N GLY A 270 9.36 11.31 5.69
CA GLY A 270 9.22 12.43 4.76
C GLY A 270 8.75 12.03 3.35
N THR A 271 8.50 10.73 3.10
CA THR A 271 7.81 10.30 1.87
C THR A 271 6.38 10.83 1.88
N VAL A 272 5.96 11.43 0.76
CA VAL A 272 4.59 11.91 0.56
C VAL A 272 4.13 11.49 -0.84
N GLY A 273 2.87 11.10 -0.96
CA GLY A 273 2.33 10.61 -2.22
C GLY A 273 0.85 10.83 -2.41
N LEU A 274 0.41 10.59 -3.62
CA LEU A 274 -0.99 10.66 -4.03
C LEU A 274 -1.36 9.35 -4.74
N ILE A 275 -2.42 8.73 -4.28
CA ILE A 275 -3.13 7.68 -5.01
C ILE A 275 -4.29 8.35 -5.75
N VAL A 276 -4.39 8.09 -7.05
CA VAL A 276 -5.55 8.43 -7.86
C VAL A 276 -6.19 7.11 -8.28
N TYR A 277 -7.38 6.88 -7.74
CA TYR A 277 -8.14 5.64 -7.94
C TYR A 277 -9.36 5.97 -8.81
N PRO A 278 -9.53 5.33 -9.99
CA PRO A 278 -10.64 5.64 -10.89
C PRO A 278 -11.96 5.14 -10.32
N LEU A 279 -13.01 5.91 -10.53
CA LEU A 279 -14.39 5.46 -10.39
C LEU A 279 -14.91 5.05 -11.77
N GLU A 280 -15.69 3.98 -11.82
CA GLU A 280 -16.37 3.54 -13.05
C GLU A 280 -17.55 4.43 -13.39
#